data_86838b2ba6f0a5ddf49febca1af73f59
#
_entry.id   86838b2ba6f0a5ddf49febca1af73f59
#
_cell.length_a   1.000
_cell.length_b   1.000
_cell.length_c   1.000
_cell.angle_alpha   90.00
_cell.angle_beta   90.00
_cell.angle_gamma   90.00
#
_symmetry.space_group_name_H-M   'P 1'
#
loop_
_entity.id
_entity.type
_entity.pdbx_description
1 polymer ?
#
loop_
_entity_poly.entity_id
_entity_poly.type
_entity_poly.pdbx_seq_one_letter_code
_entity_poly.pdbx_strand_id
1 'polypeptide(L)'
;MQPDKPKTGLVMTGGGARAAYQVGVLKAVADILPRRASSPFQIICGTSAGAINATALATHAYDFRKSVQRIAIIWSNFHAEQVFRTDALGILRTSFNWFMALMSLGMSHHSRALSLLDRSPLQHLLEQYIRTEDIQHSIDKGYLHALSVTASGYTSHQSISFFHGQPELESWNRFRRIGIPTKINVDHLMASSAIPFVFPPQKINQTYFGDGSMRQMAPISPALHLGADKVMIIGNHMEREVPQHQHSRESRAPTIGQIAGHVLDSIFLDSLDADIERLERINDTVGLIPQKQRDKHGFPLRHIDTLVISPSQDIGDLAEEYIDQLPRSMRLLLRGIGAYRADGSDLVSYLLFERAYTRRLIDLGYQDTMDKKHELMQFLDIDQMIQEMASKK
;
A
#
# COMPACT_ATOMS: atom_id res chain seq x y z
N MET A 1 -23.74 27.53 8.73
CA MET A 1 -22.76 26.43 8.67
C MET A 1 -21.63 26.90 7.77
N GLN A 2 -20.42 27.01 8.27
CA GLN A 2 -19.28 27.19 7.37
C GLN A 2 -19.20 25.92 6.51
N PRO A 3 -18.98 26.06 5.19
CA PRO A 3 -18.78 24.87 4.35
C PRO A 3 -17.61 24.06 4.94
N ASP A 4 -17.83 22.77 5.09
CA ASP A 4 -16.82 21.83 5.58
C ASP A 4 -15.58 21.95 4.66
N LYS A 5 -14.38 22.13 5.23
CA LYS A 5 -13.17 22.24 4.41
C LYS A 5 -13.00 20.93 3.60
N PRO A 6 -12.60 21.03 2.32
CA PRO A 6 -12.41 19.84 1.50
C PRO A 6 -11.43 18.88 2.15
N LYS A 7 -11.80 17.59 2.21
CA LYS A 7 -10.97 16.54 2.82
C LYS A 7 -10.00 15.97 1.80
N THR A 8 -8.73 15.97 2.14
CA THR A 8 -7.69 15.36 1.30
C THR A 8 -7.46 13.91 1.74
N GLY A 9 -7.61 12.99 0.78
CA GLY A 9 -7.29 11.59 0.93
C GLY A 9 -5.85 11.27 0.51
N LEU A 10 -5.24 10.29 1.18
CA LEU A 10 -3.98 9.67 0.78
C LEU A 10 -4.23 8.19 0.52
N VAL A 11 -3.85 7.70 -0.66
CA VAL A 11 -3.93 6.28 -1.03
C VAL A 11 -2.53 5.73 -1.21
N MET A 12 -2.20 4.69 -0.44
CA MET A 12 -0.92 3.99 -0.50
C MET A 12 -1.15 2.52 -0.87
N THR A 13 -0.66 2.14 -2.05
CA THR A 13 -0.85 0.79 -2.60
C THR A 13 0.04 -0.25 -1.94
N GLY A 14 -0.26 -1.53 -2.17
CA GLY A 14 0.58 -2.65 -1.77
C GLY A 14 1.87 -2.72 -2.61
N GLY A 15 2.83 -3.53 -2.16
CA GLY A 15 4.07 -3.73 -2.92
C GLY A 15 5.23 -4.29 -2.08
N GLY A 16 4.99 -4.83 -0.90
CA GLY A 16 6.06 -5.37 -0.06
C GLY A 16 7.18 -4.36 0.20
N ALA A 17 8.42 -4.72 -0.07
CA ALA A 17 9.59 -3.85 0.13
C ALA A 17 9.59 -2.60 -0.77
N ARG A 18 8.89 -2.62 -1.92
CA ARG A 18 8.69 -1.46 -2.80
C ARG A 18 8.02 -0.28 -2.06
N ALA A 19 7.27 -0.54 -0.99
CA ALA A 19 6.60 0.49 -0.19
C ALA A 19 7.57 1.43 0.56
N ALA A 20 8.86 1.15 0.57
CA ALA A 20 9.90 2.10 1.00
C ALA A 20 9.90 3.38 0.14
N TYR A 21 9.52 3.30 -1.13
CA TYR A 21 9.32 4.44 -2.01
C TYR A 21 8.31 5.44 -1.42
N GLN A 22 7.18 4.94 -0.91
CA GLN A 22 6.14 5.78 -0.30
C GLN A 22 6.69 6.60 0.87
N VAL A 23 7.63 6.06 1.62
CA VAL A 23 8.27 6.78 2.74
C VAL A 23 9.10 7.96 2.23
N GLY A 24 9.77 7.81 1.09
CA GLY A 24 10.47 8.90 0.41
C GLY A 24 9.53 10.03 0.00
N VAL A 25 8.40 9.67 -0.60
CA VAL A 25 7.34 10.63 -0.95
C VAL A 25 6.86 11.37 0.30
N LEU A 26 6.52 10.65 1.36
CA LEU A 26 6.07 11.28 2.62
C LEU A 26 7.14 12.18 3.24
N LYS A 27 8.44 11.84 3.13
CA LYS A 27 9.54 12.72 3.58
C LYS A 27 9.56 14.03 2.81
N ALA A 28 9.42 14.01 1.50
CA ALA A 28 9.37 15.21 0.69
C ALA A 28 8.17 16.07 1.05
N VAL A 29 6.97 15.48 1.20
CA VAL A 29 5.78 16.18 1.69
C VAL A 29 6.05 16.84 3.05
N ALA A 30 6.67 16.12 4.00
CA ALA A 30 6.98 16.64 5.32
C ALA A 30 8.00 17.78 5.29
N ASP A 31 8.91 17.80 4.33
CA ASP A 31 9.90 18.88 4.18
C ASP A 31 9.32 20.13 3.52
N ILE A 32 8.33 19.96 2.64
CA ILE A 32 7.61 21.06 1.99
C ILE A 32 6.61 21.73 2.96
N LEU A 33 5.98 20.95 3.82
CA LEU A 33 5.03 21.45 4.81
C LEU A 33 5.69 22.32 5.90
N PRO A 34 4.95 23.28 6.48
CA PRO A 34 5.41 24.03 7.65
C PRO A 34 5.83 23.11 8.81
N ARG A 35 6.86 23.49 9.56
CA ARG A 35 7.52 22.62 10.57
C ARG A 35 6.59 22.01 11.63
N ARG A 36 5.45 22.63 11.93
CA ARG A 36 4.48 22.18 12.95
C ARG A 36 3.13 21.84 12.36
N ALA A 37 3.08 21.56 11.06
CA ALA A 37 1.85 21.17 10.42
C ALA A 37 1.40 19.78 10.92
N SER A 38 0.12 19.64 11.19
CA SER A 38 -0.55 18.34 11.29
C SER A 38 -0.58 17.67 9.92
N SER A 39 -1.05 16.43 9.87
CA SER A 39 -1.24 15.72 8.59
C SER A 39 -2.10 16.55 7.63
N PRO A 40 -1.66 16.76 6.38
CA PRO A 40 -2.50 17.36 5.35
C PRO A 40 -3.57 16.39 4.86
N PHE A 41 -3.50 15.12 5.25
CA PHE A 41 -4.38 14.03 4.84
C PHE A 41 -5.34 13.67 5.97
N GLN A 42 -6.62 14.04 5.81
CA GLN A 42 -7.68 13.70 6.77
C GLN A 42 -8.18 12.27 6.58
N ILE A 43 -8.03 11.71 5.39
CA ILE A 43 -8.41 10.35 5.07
C ILE A 43 -7.17 9.61 4.57
N ILE A 44 -6.84 8.48 5.21
CA ILE A 44 -5.64 7.72 4.85
C ILE A 44 -6.09 6.28 4.54
N CYS A 45 -5.78 5.81 3.33
CA CYS A 45 -6.13 4.48 2.86
C CYS A 45 -4.86 3.71 2.49
N GLY A 46 -4.76 2.48 2.96
CA GLY A 46 -3.62 1.65 2.64
C GLY A 46 -3.97 0.20 2.37
N THR A 47 -3.13 -0.46 1.59
CA THR A 47 -3.23 -1.88 1.27
C THR A 47 -1.87 -2.53 1.42
N SER A 48 -1.79 -3.73 2.01
CA SER A 48 -0.55 -4.48 2.22
C SER A 48 0.50 -3.66 2.99
N ALA A 49 1.72 -3.52 2.49
CA ALA A 49 2.75 -2.68 3.09
C ALA A 49 2.33 -1.20 3.15
N GLY A 50 1.52 -0.73 2.18
CA GLY A 50 0.91 0.59 2.23
C GLY A 50 -0.06 0.76 3.41
N ALA A 51 -0.75 -0.30 3.86
CA ALA A 51 -1.60 -0.26 5.05
C ALA A 51 -0.78 -0.09 6.34
N ILE A 52 0.42 -0.66 6.38
CA ILE A 52 1.36 -0.48 7.49
C ILE A 52 1.81 0.99 7.57
N ASN A 53 2.25 1.57 6.44
CA ASN A 53 2.63 2.98 6.36
C ASN A 53 1.45 3.90 6.71
N ALA A 54 0.25 3.62 6.17
CA ALA A 54 -0.98 4.36 6.44
C ALA A 54 -1.33 4.39 7.93
N THR A 55 -1.27 3.22 8.57
CA THR A 55 -1.58 3.10 10.00
C THR A 55 -0.55 3.81 10.85
N ALA A 56 0.74 3.62 10.56
CA ALA A 56 1.82 4.31 11.28
C ALA A 56 1.70 5.84 11.16
N LEU A 57 1.28 6.35 10.00
CA LEU A 57 1.03 7.77 9.79
C LEU A 57 -0.20 8.25 10.58
N ALA A 58 -1.28 7.48 10.59
CA ALA A 58 -2.54 7.81 11.24
C ALA A 58 -2.42 7.89 12.78
N THR A 59 -1.57 7.06 13.40
CA THR A 59 -1.36 7.06 14.87
C THR A 59 -0.82 8.41 15.38
N HIS A 60 -0.13 9.18 14.54
CA HIS A 60 0.49 10.45 14.92
C HIS A 60 0.13 11.58 13.93
N ALA A 61 -1.11 11.60 13.43
CA ALA A 61 -1.57 12.58 12.46
C ALA A 61 -1.46 14.05 12.97
N TYR A 62 -1.37 14.26 14.27
CA TYR A 62 -1.17 15.58 14.88
C TYR A 62 0.24 16.16 14.69
N ASP A 63 1.25 15.33 14.38
CA ASP A 63 2.64 15.75 14.10
C ASP A 63 3.18 14.97 12.90
N PHE A 64 2.81 15.41 11.71
CA PHE A 64 3.09 14.72 10.46
C PHE A 64 4.59 14.46 10.25
N ARG A 65 5.41 15.49 10.47
CA ARG A 65 6.88 15.39 10.29
C ARG A 65 7.49 14.32 11.20
N LYS A 66 7.10 14.29 12.47
CA LYS A 66 7.60 13.30 13.43
C LYS A 66 7.13 11.90 13.10
N SER A 67 5.88 11.77 12.65
CA SER A 67 5.34 10.48 12.18
C SER A 67 6.14 9.93 11.01
N VAL A 68 6.37 10.76 9.99
CA VAL A 68 7.17 10.39 8.82
C VAL A 68 8.62 10.05 9.19
N GLN A 69 9.25 10.82 10.09
CA GLN A 69 10.60 10.53 10.57
C GLN A 69 10.70 9.14 11.23
N ARG A 70 9.72 8.76 12.05
CA ARG A 70 9.67 7.43 12.69
C ARG A 70 9.57 6.32 11.66
N ILE A 71 8.67 6.46 10.69
CA ILE A 71 8.51 5.50 9.59
C ILE A 71 9.82 5.40 8.79
N ALA A 72 10.43 6.54 8.47
CA ALA A 72 11.68 6.57 7.71
C ALA A 72 12.86 5.89 8.45
N ILE A 73 12.95 6.05 9.77
CA ILE A 73 13.98 5.36 10.57
C ILE A 73 13.81 3.85 10.49
N ILE A 74 12.58 3.34 10.60
CA ILE A 74 12.30 1.90 10.50
C ILE A 74 12.69 1.40 9.11
N TRP A 75 12.15 1.99 8.05
CA TRP A 75 12.41 1.56 6.68
C TRP A 75 13.89 1.70 6.27
N SER A 76 14.59 2.74 6.72
CA SER A 76 16.02 2.93 6.43
C SER A 76 16.95 1.93 7.13
N ASN A 77 16.44 1.15 8.07
CA ASN A 77 17.20 0.15 8.82
C ASN A 77 16.55 -1.24 8.74
N PHE A 78 15.74 -1.47 7.72
CA PHE A 78 15.09 -2.77 7.51
C PHE A 78 16.08 -3.86 7.16
N HIS A 79 15.76 -5.08 7.67
CA HIS A 79 16.38 -6.34 7.29
C HIS A 79 15.30 -7.39 7.11
N ALA A 80 15.46 -8.31 6.17
CA ALA A 80 14.51 -9.36 5.86
C ALA A 80 14.08 -10.18 7.09
N GLU A 81 15.00 -10.38 8.03
CA GLU A 81 14.76 -11.11 9.30
C GLU A 81 13.74 -10.44 10.22
N GLN A 82 13.48 -9.14 10.03
CA GLN A 82 12.44 -8.41 10.78
C GLN A 82 11.04 -8.60 10.19
N VAL A 83 10.95 -9.09 8.95
CA VAL A 83 9.69 -9.32 8.25
C VAL A 83 9.31 -10.79 8.25
N PHE A 84 10.27 -11.67 7.98
CA PHE A 84 10.04 -13.11 7.94
C PHE A 84 11.27 -13.88 8.42
N ARG A 85 11.04 -15.10 8.88
CA ARG A 85 12.13 -15.98 9.31
C ARG A 85 12.96 -16.39 8.11
N THR A 86 14.27 -16.22 8.23
CA THR A 86 15.26 -16.52 7.19
C THR A 86 16.13 -17.73 7.54
N ASP A 87 15.89 -18.38 8.68
CA ASP A 87 16.65 -19.54 9.13
C ASP A 87 16.49 -20.73 8.15
N ALA A 88 17.62 -21.31 7.74
CA ALA A 88 17.65 -22.38 6.72
C ALA A 88 16.80 -23.60 7.13
N LEU A 89 16.76 -23.95 8.42
CA LEU A 89 15.94 -25.05 8.95
C LEU A 89 14.44 -24.75 8.84
N GLY A 90 14.02 -23.51 9.09
CA GLY A 90 12.64 -23.07 8.94
C GLY A 90 12.18 -23.15 7.48
N ILE A 91 12.99 -22.64 6.55
CA ILE A 91 12.72 -22.69 5.11
C ILE A 91 12.68 -24.15 4.61
N LEU A 92 13.65 -24.99 5.00
CA LEU A 92 13.68 -26.40 4.64
C LEU A 92 12.43 -27.15 5.16
N ARG A 93 12.05 -26.92 6.42
CA ARG A 93 10.87 -27.55 7.02
C ARG A 93 9.58 -27.09 6.30
N THR A 94 9.47 -25.83 5.94
CA THR A 94 8.33 -25.30 5.22
C THR A 94 8.27 -25.84 3.79
N SER A 95 9.41 -25.86 3.08
CA SER A 95 9.52 -26.44 1.73
C SER A 95 9.20 -27.94 1.74
N PHE A 96 9.65 -28.69 2.75
CA PHE A 96 9.33 -30.09 2.92
C PHE A 96 7.82 -30.32 3.20
N ASN A 97 7.20 -29.49 4.03
CA ASN A 97 5.77 -29.55 4.30
C ASN A 97 4.96 -29.27 3.02
N TRP A 98 5.41 -28.33 2.18
CA TRP A 98 4.83 -28.07 0.86
C TRP A 98 4.93 -29.29 -0.06
N PHE A 99 6.13 -29.89 -0.15
CA PHE A 99 6.35 -31.10 -0.93
C PHE A 99 5.46 -32.25 -0.46
N MET A 100 5.39 -32.49 0.83
CA MET A 100 4.54 -33.53 1.43
C MET A 100 3.05 -33.25 1.20
N ALA A 101 2.60 -32.02 1.24
CA ALA A 101 1.21 -31.65 0.97
C ALA A 101 0.83 -31.87 -0.50
N LEU A 102 1.73 -31.58 -1.44
CA LEU A 102 1.57 -31.88 -2.86
C LEU A 102 1.53 -33.40 -3.10
N MET A 103 2.40 -34.16 -2.44
CA MET A 103 2.46 -35.63 -2.58
C MET A 103 1.29 -36.37 -1.92
N SER A 104 0.73 -35.78 -0.83
CA SER A 104 -0.40 -36.42 -0.11
C SER A 104 -1.75 -36.25 -0.81
N LEU A 105 -1.81 -35.65 -2.00
CA LEU A 105 -3.04 -35.50 -2.80
C LEU A 105 -4.26 -34.99 -2.00
N GLY A 106 -4.04 -34.17 -0.96
CA GLY A 106 -5.13 -33.64 -0.14
C GLY A 106 -5.73 -34.60 0.90
N MET A 107 -5.16 -35.76 1.12
CA MET A 107 -5.68 -36.77 2.07
C MET A 107 -5.42 -36.42 3.55
N SER A 108 -4.66 -35.37 3.84
CA SER A 108 -4.42 -34.93 5.21
C SER A 108 -5.46 -33.90 5.62
N HIS A 109 -6.36 -34.28 6.53
CA HIS A 109 -7.39 -33.39 7.13
C HIS A 109 -6.83 -32.29 8.04
N HIS A 110 -5.52 -32.19 8.22
CA HIS A 110 -4.86 -31.13 8.97
C HIS A 110 -4.27 -30.11 7.99
N SER A 111 -5.13 -29.36 7.31
CA SER A 111 -4.72 -28.26 6.45
C SER A 111 -4.19 -27.10 7.27
N ARG A 112 -2.94 -27.18 7.73
CA ARG A 112 -2.19 -25.97 8.07
C ARG A 112 -2.05 -25.17 6.80
N ALA A 113 -2.42 -23.89 6.86
CA ALA A 113 -2.27 -22.99 5.73
C ALA A 113 -0.81 -23.06 5.23
N LEU A 114 -0.64 -23.53 3.99
CA LEU A 114 0.68 -23.68 3.38
C LEU A 114 1.19 -22.30 3.00
N SER A 115 2.25 -21.86 3.65
CA SER A 115 2.97 -20.63 3.32
C SER A 115 4.45 -20.93 3.22
N LEU A 116 5.16 -20.21 2.35
CA LEU A 116 6.61 -20.38 2.18
C LEU A 116 7.40 -19.79 3.36
N LEU A 117 6.92 -18.69 3.93
CA LEU A 117 7.64 -17.93 4.95
C LEU A 117 6.78 -17.73 6.20
N ASP A 118 7.42 -17.80 7.36
CA ASP A 118 6.86 -17.43 8.65
C ASP A 118 7.06 -15.93 8.87
N ARG A 119 5.96 -15.19 9.06
CA ARG A 119 5.95 -13.73 9.26
C ARG A 119 5.76 -13.29 10.72
N SER A 120 6.01 -14.18 11.68
CA SER A 120 5.96 -13.82 13.11
C SER A 120 6.88 -12.65 13.47
N PRO A 121 8.08 -12.45 12.84
CA PRO A 121 8.87 -11.25 13.10
C PRO A 121 8.14 -9.96 12.71
N LEU A 122 7.42 -9.93 11.58
CA LEU A 122 6.64 -8.77 11.18
C LEU A 122 5.56 -8.44 12.21
N GLN A 123 4.85 -9.45 12.72
CA GLN A 123 3.84 -9.23 13.75
C GLN A 123 4.43 -8.57 15.00
N HIS A 124 5.54 -9.08 15.52
CA HIS A 124 6.24 -8.49 16.68
C HIS A 124 6.70 -7.06 16.40
N LEU A 125 7.22 -6.80 15.18
CA LEU A 125 7.62 -5.45 14.77
C LEU A 125 6.43 -4.49 14.81
N LEU A 126 5.27 -4.90 14.25
CA LEU A 126 4.07 -4.08 14.22
C LEU A 126 3.53 -3.81 15.64
N GLU A 127 3.49 -4.83 16.50
CA GLU A 127 3.07 -4.70 17.91
C GLU A 127 3.99 -3.76 18.70
N GLN A 128 5.29 -3.74 18.39
CA GLN A 128 6.28 -2.89 19.05
C GLN A 128 6.21 -1.43 18.63
N TYR A 129 5.99 -1.16 17.33
CA TYR A 129 6.15 0.18 16.77
C TYR A 129 4.84 0.89 16.42
N ILE A 130 3.72 0.18 16.26
CA ILE A 130 2.42 0.75 15.89
C ILE A 130 1.44 0.62 17.06
N ARG A 131 1.21 1.74 17.74
CA ARG A 131 0.21 1.84 18.81
C ARG A 131 -1.14 2.18 18.19
N THR A 132 -1.91 1.15 17.83
CA THR A 132 -3.20 1.33 17.14
C THR A 132 -4.25 2.08 17.97
N GLU A 133 -4.08 2.13 19.29
CA GLU A 133 -4.92 2.92 20.21
C GLU A 133 -4.82 4.43 19.93
N ASP A 134 -3.66 4.90 19.45
CA ASP A 134 -3.41 6.31 19.17
C ASP A 134 -4.18 6.81 17.91
N ILE A 135 -4.73 5.89 17.09
CA ILE A 135 -5.60 6.23 15.94
C ILE A 135 -6.84 6.96 16.45
N GLN A 136 -7.50 6.45 17.49
CA GLN A 136 -8.69 7.07 18.07
C GLN A 136 -8.38 8.47 18.58
N HIS A 137 -7.22 8.66 19.21
CA HIS A 137 -6.79 10.00 19.67
C HIS A 137 -6.66 10.98 18.49
N SER A 138 -6.08 10.55 17.35
CA SER A 138 -5.97 11.39 16.15
C SER A 138 -7.35 11.76 15.58
N ILE A 139 -8.34 10.84 15.67
CA ILE A 139 -9.72 11.07 15.24
C ILE A 139 -10.43 12.03 16.18
N ASP A 140 -10.38 11.80 17.49
CA ASP A 140 -11.04 12.63 18.53
C ASP A 140 -10.55 14.08 18.52
N LYS A 141 -9.29 14.27 18.14
CA LYS A 141 -8.68 15.62 18.01
C LYS A 141 -8.92 16.27 16.66
N GLY A 142 -9.59 15.60 15.71
CA GLY A 142 -9.91 16.14 14.39
C GLY A 142 -8.71 16.21 13.42
N TYR A 143 -7.59 15.57 13.73
CA TYR A 143 -6.44 15.48 12.82
C TYR A 143 -6.60 14.39 11.76
N LEU A 144 -7.42 13.38 12.04
CA LEU A 144 -7.78 12.28 11.16
C LEU A 144 -9.29 12.15 11.09
N HIS A 145 -9.84 12.04 9.87
CA HIS A 145 -11.25 11.74 9.64
C HIS A 145 -11.48 10.24 9.59
N ALA A 146 -10.62 9.52 8.86
CA ALA A 146 -10.66 8.07 8.78
C ALA A 146 -9.34 7.47 8.31
N LEU A 147 -9.05 6.25 8.81
CA LEU A 147 -8.07 5.32 8.31
C LEU A 147 -8.78 4.11 7.70
N SER A 148 -8.35 3.66 6.52
CA SER A 148 -8.84 2.43 5.90
C SER A 148 -7.70 1.46 5.61
N VAL A 149 -7.89 0.19 5.98
CA VAL A 149 -7.01 -0.93 5.70
C VAL A 149 -7.79 -1.97 4.90
N THR A 150 -7.32 -2.29 3.69
CA THR A 150 -8.00 -3.23 2.81
C THR A 150 -7.40 -4.62 2.88
N ALA A 151 -8.24 -5.65 3.04
CA ALA A 151 -7.88 -7.05 2.99
C ALA A 151 -8.82 -7.84 2.09
N SER A 152 -8.39 -9.01 1.64
CA SER A 152 -9.14 -9.91 0.73
C SER A 152 -9.75 -11.06 1.52
N GLY A 153 -11.07 -11.18 1.56
CA GLY A 153 -11.75 -12.28 2.23
C GLY A 153 -11.74 -13.56 1.38
N TYR A 154 -11.15 -14.64 1.90
CA TYR A 154 -11.13 -15.92 1.17
C TYR A 154 -12.51 -16.55 1.04
N THR A 155 -13.33 -16.49 2.09
CA THR A 155 -14.68 -17.07 2.09
C THR A 155 -15.71 -16.18 1.39
N SER A 156 -15.62 -14.87 1.61
CA SER A 156 -16.58 -13.91 1.04
C SER A 156 -16.29 -13.60 -0.43
N HIS A 157 -15.09 -13.87 -0.91
CA HIS A 157 -14.60 -13.49 -2.23
C HIS A 157 -14.71 -11.98 -2.51
N GLN A 158 -14.57 -11.15 -1.47
CA GLN A 158 -14.72 -9.70 -1.54
C GLN A 158 -13.44 -8.98 -1.10
N SER A 159 -13.25 -7.78 -1.63
CA SER A 159 -12.34 -6.79 -1.09
C SER A 159 -13.02 -6.09 0.10
N ILE A 160 -12.44 -6.19 1.28
CA ILE A 160 -13.00 -5.64 2.51
C ILE A 160 -12.08 -4.52 3.00
N SER A 161 -12.62 -3.30 3.02
CA SER A 161 -11.98 -2.12 3.59
C SER A 161 -12.46 -1.97 5.04
N PHE A 162 -11.64 -2.39 5.98
CA PHE A 162 -11.84 -2.09 7.39
C PHE A 162 -11.49 -0.62 7.61
N PHE A 163 -12.41 0.17 8.14
CA PHE A 163 -12.13 1.57 8.39
C PHE A 163 -12.40 1.97 9.83
N HIS A 164 -11.53 2.84 10.35
CA HIS A 164 -11.59 3.42 11.68
C HIS A 164 -11.66 4.93 11.50
N GLY A 165 -12.78 5.55 11.85
CA GLY A 165 -13.03 6.96 11.55
C GLY A 165 -14.10 7.57 12.42
N GLN A 166 -14.55 8.75 12.02
CA GLN A 166 -15.61 9.50 12.70
C GLN A 166 -16.90 8.70 12.78
N PRO A 167 -17.70 8.89 13.85
CA PRO A 167 -18.92 8.08 14.10
C PRO A 167 -20.00 8.19 13.03
N GLU A 168 -20.03 9.28 12.28
CA GLU A 168 -20.99 9.50 11.21
C GLU A 168 -20.71 8.73 9.91
N LEU A 169 -19.54 8.09 9.82
CA LEU A 169 -19.18 7.32 8.65
C LEU A 169 -19.96 6.01 8.58
N GLU A 170 -20.62 5.79 7.45
CA GLU A 170 -21.43 4.62 7.22
C GLU A 170 -20.69 3.51 6.49
N SER A 171 -21.10 2.26 6.75
CA SER A 171 -20.67 1.11 5.96
C SER A 171 -21.17 1.23 4.51
N TRP A 172 -20.38 0.69 3.57
CA TRP A 172 -20.84 0.60 2.18
C TRP A 172 -20.76 -0.84 1.66
N ASN A 173 -21.64 -1.13 0.72
CA ASN A 173 -21.66 -2.40 -0.01
C ASN A 173 -21.76 -2.10 -1.50
N ARG A 174 -20.74 -2.51 -2.26
CA ARG A 174 -20.65 -2.39 -3.72
C ARG A 174 -20.26 -3.75 -4.29
N PHE A 175 -20.40 -3.92 -5.59
CA PHE A 175 -20.02 -5.18 -6.23
C PHE A 175 -18.58 -5.58 -5.83
N ARG A 176 -18.48 -6.68 -5.11
CA ARG A 176 -17.22 -7.25 -4.58
C ARG A 176 -16.37 -6.32 -3.68
N ARG A 177 -16.94 -5.23 -3.16
CA ARG A 177 -16.24 -4.26 -2.29
C ARG A 177 -17.14 -3.85 -1.14
N ILE A 178 -16.66 -4.04 0.07
CA ILE A 178 -17.40 -3.71 1.31
C ILE A 178 -16.52 -2.84 2.19
N GLY A 179 -17.11 -1.81 2.80
CA GLY A 179 -16.49 -1.06 3.88
C GLY A 179 -17.16 -1.41 5.22
N ILE A 180 -16.34 -1.75 6.19
CA ILE A 180 -16.80 -2.16 7.53
C ILE A 180 -16.17 -1.25 8.58
N PRO A 181 -16.97 -0.51 9.38
CA PRO A 181 -16.44 0.26 10.49
C PRO A 181 -15.85 -0.69 11.55
N THR A 182 -14.60 -0.45 11.92
CA THR A 182 -13.85 -1.37 12.77
C THR A 182 -12.73 -0.61 13.48
N LYS A 183 -12.46 -0.91 14.74
CA LYS A 183 -11.23 -0.47 15.39
C LYS A 183 -10.06 -1.27 14.82
N ILE A 184 -9.23 -0.60 14.02
CA ILE A 184 -8.08 -1.23 13.36
C ILE A 184 -7.05 -1.62 14.42
N ASN A 185 -6.53 -2.83 14.30
CA ASN A 185 -5.46 -3.40 15.11
C ASN A 185 -4.44 -4.14 14.24
N VAL A 186 -3.41 -4.72 14.84
CA VAL A 186 -2.33 -5.43 14.15
C VAL A 186 -2.86 -6.60 13.31
N ASP A 187 -3.91 -7.31 13.72
CA ASP A 187 -4.48 -8.40 12.93
C ASP A 187 -4.99 -7.94 11.56
N HIS A 188 -5.54 -6.74 11.47
CA HIS A 188 -5.99 -6.15 10.20
C HIS A 188 -4.80 -5.84 9.27
N LEU A 189 -3.66 -5.37 9.84
CA LEU A 189 -2.43 -5.14 9.09
C LEU A 189 -1.83 -6.47 8.60
N MET A 190 -1.80 -7.46 9.48
CA MET A 190 -1.38 -8.81 9.14
C MET A 190 -2.27 -9.45 8.07
N ALA A 191 -3.58 -9.21 8.09
CA ALA A 191 -4.51 -9.66 7.06
C ALA A 191 -4.22 -8.97 5.71
N SER A 192 -4.09 -7.64 5.75
CA SER A 192 -3.84 -6.83 4.56
C SER A 192 -2.52 -7.17 3.86
N SER A 193 -1.50 -7.63 4.60
CA SER A 193 -0.16 -7.98 4.11
C SER A 193 0.09 -9.48 3.93
N ALA A 194 -0.96 -10.31 3.93
CA ALA A 194 -0.85 -11.75 3.76
C ALA A 194 -0.74 -12.15 2.28
N ILE A 195 0.43 -11.89 1.66
CA ILE A 195 0.72 -12.22 0.25
C ILE A 195 0.50 -13.73 0.02
N PRO A 196 -0.34 -14.11 -0.96
CA PRO A 196 -0.66 -15.51 -1.23
C PRO A 196 0.59 -16.33 -1.51
N PHE A 197 0.60 -17.57 -1.03
CA PHE A 197 1.71 -18.50 -1.11
C PHE A 197 2.96 -18.10 -0.31
N VAL A 198 3.27 -16.81 -0.21
CA VAL A 198 4.44 -16.29 0.53
C VAL A 198 4.15 -16.32 2.02
N PHE A 199 3.04 -15.71 2.45
CA PHE A 199 2.67 -15.60 3.86
C PHE A 199 1.38 -16.36 4.20
N PRO A 200 1.23 -16.84 5.46
CA PRO A 200 0.01 -17.50 5.89
C PRO A 200 -1.17 -16.51 5.91
N PRO A 201 -2.39 -16.97 5.55
CA PRO A 201 -3.59 -16.16 5.71
C PRO A 201 -3.82 -15.79 7.18
N GLN A 202 -4.38 -14.61 7.41
CA GLN A 202 -4.72 -14.14 8.74
C GLN A 202 -6.17 -14.44 9.07
N LYS A 203 -6.41 -14.97 10.26
CA LYS A 203 -7.76 -15.17 10.77
C LYS A 203 -8.18 -13.96 11.58
N ILE A 204 -9.29 -13.32 11.20
CA ILE A 204 -9.98 -12.31 12.01
C ILE A 204 -11.37 -12.83 12.29
N ASN A 205 -11.71 -12.98 13.56
CA ASN A 205 -12.93 -13.64 14.01
C ASN A 205 -13.05 -15.06 13.40
N GLN A 206 -14.06 -15.32 12.59
CA GLN A 206 -14.32 -16.64 11.96
C GLN A 206 -13.88 -16.71 10.49
N THR A 207 -13.27 -15.65 9.97
CA THR A 207 -12.96 -15.52 8.53
C THR A 207 -11.45 -15.42 8.30
N TYR A 208 -10.97 -16.07 7.24
CA TYR A 208 -9.59 -15.96 6.78
C TYR A 208 -9.46 -14.88 5.71
N PHE A 209 -8.38 -14.10 5.82
CA PHE A 209 -8.05 -13.01 4.92
C PHE A 209 -6.66 -13.20 4.32
N GLY A 210 -6.51 -12.71 3.11
CA GLY A 210 -5.26 -12.57 2.39
C GLY A 210 -4.99 -11.12 2.02
N ASP A 211 -3.88 -10.87 1.33
CA ASP A 211 -3.45 -9.54 0.92
C ASP A 211 -4.57 -8.79 0.20
N GLY A 212 -4.74 -7.52 0.60
CA GLY A 212 -5.81 -6.69 0.09
C GLY A 212 -5.75 -6.49 -1.42
N SER A 213 -4.55 -6.42 -1.99
CA SER A 213 -4.34 -6.21 -3.43
C SER A 213 -4.94 -7.30 -4.30
N MET A 214 -5.07 -8.55 -3.79
CA MET A 214 -5.62 -9.67 -4.56
C MET A 214 -6.99 -9.41 -5.18
N ARG A 215 -7.81 -8.58 -4.58
CA ARG A 215 -9.19 -8.32 -5.03
C ARG A 215 -9.53 -6.83 -5.08
N GLN A 216 -8.54 -5.97 -4.95
CA GLN A 216 -8.74 -4.52 -4.92
C GLN A 216 -8.79 -3.96 -6.36
N MET A 217 -9.94 -4.11 -7.01
CA MET A 217 -10.19 -3.59 -8.37
C MET A 217 -10.34 -2.05 -8.44
N ALA A 218 -10.41 -1.38 -7.31
CA ALA A 218 -10.58 0.07 -7.21
C ALA A 218 -9.89 0.59 -5.93
N PRO A 219 -8.57 0.77 -5.96
CA PRO A 219 -7.78 1.21 -4.82
C PRO A 219 -8.18 2.57 -4.26
N ILE A 220 -8.70 3.47 -5.09
CA ILE A 220 -9.11 4.84 -4.73
C ILE A 220 -10.49 4.83 -4.04
N SER A 221 -11.33 3.85 -4.34
CA SER A 221 -12.73 3.79 -3.90
C SER A 221 -12.93 3.95 -2.38
N PRO A 222 -12.12 3.37 -1.47
CA PRO A 222 -12.28 3.60 -0.04
C PRO A 222 -12.16 5.07 0.36
N ALA A 223 -11.20 5.81 -0.22
CA ALA A 223 -11.03 7.23 0.06
C ALA A 223 -12.28 8.05 -0.35
N LEU A 224 -12.88 7.71 -1.50
CA LEU A 224 -14.08 8.37 -1.99
C LEU A 224 -15.30 8.07 -1.10
N HIS A 225 -15.46 6.83 -0.63
CA HIS A 225 -16.55 6.44 0.29
C HIS A 225 -16.39 7.09 1.67
N LEU A 226 -15.17 7.35 2.11
CA LEU A 226 -14.87 8.06 3.35
C LEU A 226 -14.97 9.58 3.21
N GLY A 227 -15.29 10.10 2.01
CA GLY A 227 -15.59 11.51 1.80
C GLY A 227 -14.43 12.38 1.31
N ALA A 228 -13.38 11.79 0.72
CA ALA A 228 -12.29 12.57 0.14
C ALA A 228 -12.76 13.41 -1.06
N ASP A 229 -12.40 14.68 -1.08
CA ASP A 229 -12.65 15.63 -2.18
C ASP A 229 -11.45 15.75 -3.11
N LYS A 230 -10.26 15.53 -2.57
CA LYS A 230 -8.98 15.45 -3.28
C LYS A 230 -8.27 14.17 -2.87
N VAL A 231 -7.56 13.50 -3.77
CA VAL A 231 -6.85 12.26 -3.46
C VAL A 231 -5.42 12.29 -3.98
N MET A 232 -4.45 12.24 -3.07
CA MET A 232 -3.06 11.96 -3.43
C MET A 232 -2.85 10.45 -3.45
N ILE A 233 -2.27 9.95 -4.53
CA ILE A 233 -2.03 8.53 -4.76
C ILE A 233 -0.53 8.31 -4.86
N ILE A 234 0.00 7.38 -4.07
CA ILE A 234 1.39 6.95 -4.17
C ILE A 234 1.42 5.57 -4.80
N GLY A 235 1.84 5.51 -6.06
CA GLY A 235 2.08 4.28 -6.80
C GLY A 235 3.39 3.61 -6.39
N ASN A 236 3.63 2.42 -6.91
CA ASN A 236 4.84 1.63 -6.65
C ASN A 236 5.43 1.02 -7.92
N HIS A 237 5.09 1.56 -9.08
CA HIS A 237 5.66 1.21 -10.38
C HIS A 237 5.76 2.45 -11.26
N MET A 238 6.65 2.39 -12.22
CA MET A 238 6.83 3.43 -13.23
C MET A 238 5.64 3.41 -14.20
N GLU A 239 5.08 4.58 -14.49
CA GLU A 239 4.09 4.74 -15.56
C GLU A 239 4.74 4.38 -16.89
N ARG A 240 4.40 3.22 -17.44
CA ARG A 240 4.97 2.77 -18.72
C ARG A 240 4.11 3.30 -19.85
N GLU A 241 4.68 4.15 -20.70
CA GLU A 241 4.19 4.25 -22.06
C GLU A 241 4.29 2.86 -22.71
N VAL A 242 3.19 2.35 -23.25
CA VAL A 242 3.16 1.02 -23.91
C VAL A 242 4.24 1.00 -24.98
N PRO A 243 5.31 0.19 -24.84
CA PRO A 243 6.37 0.17 -25.84
C PRO A 243 5.78 -0.39 -27.14
N GLN A 244 5.67 0.46 -28.16
CA GLN A 244 5.43 0.00 -29.52
C GLN A 244 6.65 -0.83 -29.95
N HIS A 245 6.50 -2.16 -29.94
CA HIS A 245 7.47 -3.14 -30.42
C HIS A 245 8.72 -3.39 -29.54
N GLN A 246 8.60 -4.22 -28.52
CA GLN A 246 9.74 -5.00 -28.09
C GLN A 246 9.96 -6.15 -29.10
N HIS A 247 11.04 -6.03 -29.87
CA HIS A 247 11.51 -7.10 -30.73
C HIS A 247 11.80 -8.34 -29.92
N SER A 248 11.27 -9.46 -30.35
CA SER A 248 11.38 -10.80 -29.78
C SER A 248 12.81 -11.17 -29.35
N ARG A 249 13.09 -11.09 -28.06
CA ARG A 249 14.09 -11.98 -27.47
C ARG A 249 13.54 -13.41 -27.60
N GLU A 250 14.39 -14.37 -28.00
CA GLU A 250 14.02 -15.80 -28.07
C GLU A 250 13.24 -16.18 -26.81
N SER A 251 11.96 -16.48 -26.94
CA SER A 251 11.08 -16.77 -25.81
C SER A 251 11.40 -18.17 -25.31
N ARG A 252 12.18 -18.25 -24.24
CA ARG A 252 12.30 -19.46 -23.45
C ARG A 252 11.07 -19.60 -22.55
N ALA A 253 10.68 -20.85 -22.23
CA ALA A 253 9.60 -21.07 -21.27
C ALA A 253 9.88 -20.33 -19.94
N PRO A 254 8.88 -19.61 -19.37
CA PRO A 254 9.08 -18.84 -18.16
C PRO A 254 9.36 -19.77 -16.97
N THR A 255 10.22 -19.32 -16.05
CA THR A 255 10.49 -20.00 -14.79
C THR A 255 9.36 -19.80 -13.79
N ILE A 256 9.29 -20.62 -12.73
CA ILE A 256 8.33 -20.44 -11.62
C ILE A 256 8.48 -19.04 -11.01
N GLY A 257 9.71 -18.55 -10.84
CA GLY A 257 9.99 -17.21 -10.31
C GLY A 257 9.45 -16.10 -11.20
N GLN A 258 9.59 -16.22 -12.52
CA GLN A 258 9.02 -15.26 -13.49
C GLN A 258 7.49 -15.28 -13.48
N ILE A 259 6.87 -16.47 -13.46
CA ILE A 259 5.41 -16.59 -13.35
C ILE A 259 4.93 -15.95 -12.03
N ALA A 260 5.61 -16.22 -10.91
CA ALA A 260 5.25 -15.65 -9.62
C ALA A 260 5.41 -14.11 -9.60
N GLY A 261 6.47 -13.57 -10.17
CA GLY A 261 6.68 -12.13 -10.33
C GLY A 261 5.55 -11.49 -11.13
N HIS A 262 5.26 -12.03 -12.30
CA HIS A 262 4.17 -11.55 -13.16
C HIS A 262 2.79 -11.59 -12.49
N VAL A 263 2.50 -12.64 -11.72
CA VAL A 263 1.26 -12.74 -10.93
C VAL A 263 1.21 -11.66 -9.84
N LEU A 264 2.32 -11.40 -9.16
CA LEU A 264 2.37 -10.35 -8.14
C LEU A 264 2.23 -8.96 -8.77
N ASP A 265 2.88 -8.69 -9.90
CA ASP A 265 2.72 -7.42 -10.62
C ASP A 265 1.26 -7.20 -11.03
N SER A 266 0.61 -8.19 -11.61
CA SER A 266 -0.82 -8.11 -11.94
C SER A 266 -1.71 -7.85 -10.71
N ILE A 267 -1.36 -8.43 -9.55
CA ILE A 267 -2.10 -8.22 -8.31
C ILE A 267 -1.89 -6.80 -7.74
N PHE A 268 -0.67 -6.27 -7.83
CA PHE A 268 -0.30 -5.04 -7.14
C PHE A 268 -0.35 -3.78 -8.01
N LEU A 269 -0.19 -3.91 -9.34
CA LEU A 269 0.03 -2.77 -10.24
C LEU A 269 -1.18 -2.47 -11.13
N ASP A 270 -1.71 -3.45 -11.84
CA ASP A 270 -2.70 -3.25 -12.91
C ASP A 270 -3.99 -2.55 -12.43
N SER A 271 -4.40 -2.77 -11.20
CA SER A 271 -5.67 -2.25 -10.68
C SER A 271 -5.66 -0.73 -10.44
N LEU A 272 -4.49 -0.16 -10.15
CA LEU A 272 -4.37 1.27 -9.83
C LEU A 272 -4.54 2.12 -11.09
N ASP A 273 -3.85 1.80 -12.16
CA ASP A 273 -3.90 2.56 -13.42
C ASP A 273 -5.30 2.55 -14.02
N ALA A 274 -5.94 1.38 -14.01
CA ALA A 274 -7.32 1.25 -14.46
C ALA A 274 -8.32 2.06 -13.60
N ASP A 275 -8.04 2.22 -12.30
CA ASP A 275 -8.91 3.01 -11.42
C ASP A 275 -8.67 4.51 -11.58
N ILE A 276 -7.42 4.93 -11.82
CA ILE A 276 -7.07 6.32 -12.16
C ILE A 276 -7.75 6.71 -13.49
N GLU A 277 -7.57 5.93 -14.56
CA GLU A 277 -8.22 6.17 -15.86
C GLU A 277 -9.75 6.27 -15.73
N ARG A 278 -10.35 5.40 -14.93
CA ARG A 278 -11.79 5.46 -14.66
C ARG A 278 -12.19 6.75 -13.96
N LEU A 279 -11.40 7.19 -12.98
CA LEU A 279 -11.68 8.42 -12.23
C LEU A 279 -11.56 9.64 -13.13
N GLU A 280 -10.55 9.71 -14.00
CA GLU A 280 -10.38 10.78 -14.99
C GLU A 280 -11.59 10.86 -15.93
N ARG A 281 -12.04 9.75 -16.49
CA ARG A 281 -13.24 9.70 -17.32
C ARG A 281 -14.51 10.16 -16.58
N ILE A 282 -14.62 9.84 -15.29
CA ILE A 282 -15.72 10.32 -14.46
C ILE A 282 -15.61 11.83 -14.27
N ASN A 283 -14.42 12.34 -13.97
CA ASN A 283 -14.16 13.76 -13.81
C ASN A 283 -14.53 14.55 -15.08
N ASP A 284 -14.10 14.07 -16.25
CA ASP A 284 -14.45 14.67 -17.54
C ASP A 284 -15.96 14.71 -17.76
N THR A 285 -16.64 13.59 -17.49
CA THR A 285 -18.10 13.50 -17.65
C THR A 285 -18.82 14.43 -16.67
N VAL A 286 -18.37 14.50 -15.42
CA VAL A 286 -18.94 15.38 -14.38
C VAL A 286 -18.70 16.85 -14.75
N GLY A 287 -17.54 17.18 -15.35
CA GLY A 287 -17.18 18.51 -15.81
C GLY A 287 -18.13 19.06 -16.90
N LEU A 288 -18.71 18.18 -17.73
CA LEU A 288 -19.68 18.55 -18.75
C LEU A 288 -21.08 18.90 -18.20
N ILE A 289 -21.39 18.50 -16.96
CA ILE A 289 -22.70 18.71 -16.35
C ILE A 289 -22.68 19.96 -15.47
N PRO A 290 -23.45 21.01 -15.79
CA PRO A 290 -23.51 22.22 -14.96
C PRO A 290 -23.88 21.92 -13.51
N GLN A 291 -23.21 22.59 -12.56
CA GLN A 291 -23.39 22.38 -11.11
C GLN A 291 -24.88 22.43 -10.70
N LYS A 292 -25.62 23.43 -11.22
CA LYS A 292 -27.06 23.58 -10.94
C LYS A 292 -27.89 22.36 -11.34
N GLN A 293 -27.49 21.65 -12.40
CA GLN A 293 -28.19 20.42 -12.82
C GLN A 293 -27.83 19.25 -11.93
N ARG A 294 -26.58 19.16 -11.51
CA ARG A 294 -26.11 18.12 -10.57
C ARG A 294 -26.86 18.21 -9.24
N ASP A 295 -26.95 19.42 -8.69
CA ASP A 295 -27.63 19.68 -7.42
C ASP A 295 -29.14 19.41 -7.52
N LYS A 296 -29.78 19.83 -8.63
CA LYS A 296 -31.23 19.62 -8.87
C LYS A 296 -31.64 18.15 -8.94
N HIS A 297 -30.78 17.32 -9.48
CA HIS A 297 -31.05 15.89 -9.69
C HIS A 297 -30.42 14.97 -8.65
N GLY A 298 -29.74 15.53 -7.61
CA GLY A 298 -29.06 14.74 -6.57
C GLY A 298 -28.00 13.80 -7.14
N PHE A 299 -27.23 14.26 -8.13
CA PHE A 299 -26.22 13.43 -8.80
C PHE A 299 -25.14 13.03 -7.80
N PRO A 300 -24.91 11.74 -7.55
CA PRO A 300 -23.98 11.28 -6.52
C PRO A 300 -22.48 11.45 -6.91
N LEU A 301 -22.22 11.78 -8.19
CA LEU A 301 -20.87 11.94 -8.70
C LEU A 301 -20.40 13.39 -8.55
N ARG A 302 -19.17 13.55 -8.05
CA ARG A 302 -18.48 14.82 -7.93
C ARG A 302 -17.11 14.76 -8.60
N HIS A 303 -16.57 15.90 -8.97
CA HIS A 303 -15.19 16.01 -9.41
C HIS A 303 -14.25 15.72 -8.23
N ILE A 304 -13.22 14.93 -8.45
CA ILE A 304 -12.21 14.56 -7.46
C ILE A 304 -10.84 14.96 -8.00
N ASP A 305 -10.23 15.96 -7.40
CA ASP A 305 -8.87 16.34 -7.76
C ASP A 305 -7.90 15.21 -7.39
N THR A 306 -6.99 14.87 -8.29
CA THR A 306 -6.01 13.80 -8.07
C THR A 306 -4.59 14.30 -8.29
N LEU A 307 -3.67 13.81 -7.46
CA LEU A 307 -2.23 13.92 -7.66
C LEU A 307 -1.60 12.54 -7.54
N VAL A 308 -0.97 12.07 -8.61
CA VAL A 308 -0.29 10.78 -8.64
C VAL A 308 1.21 10.99 -8.56
N ILE A 309 1.85 10.32 -7.61
CA ILE A 309 3.31 10.23 -7.50
C ILE A 309 3.70 8.78 -7.75
N SER A 310 4.42 8.54 -8.83
CA SER A 310 4.91 7.22 -9.26
C SER A 310 6.41 7.25 -9.46
N PRO A 311 7.10 6.11 -9.31
CA PRO A 311 8.55 6.02 -9.53
C PRO A 311 8.96 6.42 -10.94
N SER A 312 10.00 7.24 -11.03
CA SER A 312 10.64 7.61 -12.32
C SER A 312 11.57 6.53 -12.88
N GLN A 313 11.88 5.49 -12.09
CA GLN A 313 12.73 4.37 -12.46
C GLN A 313 12.01 3.05 -12.18
N ASP A 314 12.33 2.01 -12.96
CA ASP A 314 11.79 0.67 -12.71
C ASP A 314 12.37 0.10 -11.39
N ILE A 315 11.48 -0.14 -10.44
CA ILE A 315 11.86 -0.65 -9.11
C ILE A 315 12.34 -2.12 -9.18
N GLY A 316 11.85 -2.90 -10.14
CA GLY A 316 12.31 -4.26 -10.41
C GLY A 316 13.78 -4.27 -10.87
N ASP A 317 14.10 -3.43 -11.85
CA ASP A 317 15.49 -3.28 -12.33
C ASP A 317 16.43 -2.82 -11.22
N LEU A 318 15.99 -1.84 -10.40
CA LEU A 318 16.76 -1.40 -9.25
C LEU A 318 17.02 -2.53 -8.23
N ALA A 319 16.10 -3.47 -8.07
CA ALA A 319 16.27 -4.58 -7.13
C ALA A 319 17.41 -5.52 -7.54
N GLU A 320 17.71 -5.64 -8.83
CA GLU A 320 18.80 -6.49 -9.34
C GLU A 320 20.15 -6.12 -8.73
N GLU A 321 20.40 -4.83 -8.54
CA GLU A 321 21.65 -4.33 -7.97
C GLU A 321 21.87 -4.75 -6.51
N TYR A 322 20.80 -5.11 -5.79
CA TYR A 322 20.82 -5.39 -4.34
C TYR A 322 20.52 -6.84 -3.98
N ILE A 323 20.29 -7.73 -4.95
CA ILE A 323 19.94 -9.14 -4.74
C ILE A 323 20.94 -9.85 -3.80
N ASP A 324 22.22 -9.55 -3.93
CA ASP A 324 23.28 -10.17 -3.14
C ASP A 324 23.23 -9.81 -1.65
N GLN A 325 22.44 -8.81 -1.26
CA GLN A 325 22.24 -8.42 0.13
C GLN A 325 21.23 -9.32 0.86
N LEU A 326 20.38 -10.05 0.13
CA LEU A 326 19.48 -11.01 0.72
C LEU A 326 20.22 -12.10 1.53
N PRO A 327 19.64 -12.60 2.62
CA PRO A 327 20.18 -13.74 3.36
C PRO A 327 20.46 -14.94 2.44
N ARG A 328 21.53 -15.70 2.73
CA ARG A 328 21.97 -16.81 1.88
C ARG A 328 20.86 -17.85 1.62
N SER A 329 20.05 -18.13 2.62
CA SER A 329 18.91 -19.05 2.51
C SER A 329 17.85 -18.56 1.51
N MET A 330 17.53 -17.25 1.53
CA MET A 330 16.61 -16.65 0.58
C MET A 330 17.17 -16.63 -0.84
N ARG A 331 18.46 -16.32 -0.99
CA ARG A 331 19.13 -16.39 -2.30
C ARG A 331 19.09 -17.80 -2.90
N LEU A 332 19.28 -18.82 -2.07
CA LEU A 332 19.20 -20.22 -2.51
C LEU A 332 17.76 -20.58 -2.94
N LEU A 333 16.77 -20.19 -2.15
CA LEU A 333 15.36 -20.40 -2.48
C LEU A 333 14.97 -19.75 -3.82
N LEU A 334 15.30 -18.46 -3.97
CA LEU A 334 15.01 -17.68 -5.18
C LEU A 334 15.74 -18.22 -6.43
N ARG A 335 16.98 -18.70 -6.27
CA ARG A 335 17.70 -19.42 -7.35
C ARG A 335 16.99 -20.71 -7.74
N GLY A 336 16.51 -21.46 -6.76
CA GLY A 336 15.81 -22.75 -7.00
C GLY A 336 14.53 -22.59 -7.84
N ILE A 337 13.82 -21.49 -7.68
CA ILE A 337 12.61 -21.16 -8.46
C ILE A 337 12.90 -20.36 -9.73
N GLY A 338 14.17 -20.03 -9.99
CA GLY A 338 14.59 -19.30 -11.21
C GLY A 338 14.31 -17.80 -11.18
N ALA A 339 14.13 -17.19 -10.00
CA ALA A 339 13.88 -15.74 -9.83
C ALA A 339 15.12 -14.86 -10.07
N TYR A 340 16.30 -15.44 -10.26
CA TYR A 340 17.57 -14.74 -10.55
C TYR A 340 17.81 -14.51 -12.04
N ARG A 341 16.89 -14.88 -12.92
CA ARG A 341 17.01 -14.58 -14.36
C ARG A 341 16.44 -13.19 -14.63
N ALA A 342 16.95 -12.53 -15.65
CA ALA A 342 16.69 -11.11 -15.99
C ALA A 342 15.21 -10.66 -15.97
N ASP A 343 14.25 -11.56 -16.09
CA ASP A 343 12.81 -11.25 -16.01
C ASP A 343 12.17 -11.74 -14.68
N GLY A 344 12.97 -12.10 -13.67
CA GLY A 344 12.51 -12.59 -12.35
C GLY A 344 12.76 -11.60 -11.21
N SER A 345 13.33 -10.45 -11.51
CA SER A 345 13.65 -9.37 -10.55
C SER A 345 12.41 -8.79 -9.88
N ASP A 346 11.26 -8.84 -10.54
CA ASP A 346 9.99 -8.36 -9.97
C ASP A 346 9.66 -9.05 -8.66
N LEU A 347 9.68 -10.40 -8.63
CA LEU A 347 9.44 -11.15 -7.39
C LEU A 347 10.42 -10.75 -6.28
N VAL A 348 11.70 -10.58 -6.64
CA VAL A 348 12.74 -10.20 -5.67
C VAL A 348 12.46 -8.84 -5.06
N SER A 349 12.05 -7.85 -5.85
CA SER A 349 11.79 -6.49 -5.40
C SER A 349 10.70 -6.39 -4.33
N TYR A 350 9.73 -7.31 -4.32
CA TYR A 350 8.71 -7.39 -3.26
C TYR A 350 9.24 -7.92 -1.93
N LEU A 351 10.30 -8.75 -1.97
CA LEU A 351 10.84 -9.45 -0.79
C LEU A 351 12.18 -8.88 -0.30
N LEU A 352 12.74 -7.91 -1.01
CA LEU A 352 14.06 -7.33 -0.73
C LEU A 352 13.99 -6.29 0.40
N PHE A 353 13.65 -6.74 1.60
CA PHE A 353 13.63 -5.91 2.80
C PHE A 353 15.06 -5.75 3.34
N GLU A 354 15.93 -5.07 2.55
CA GLU A 354 17.32 -4.83 2.94
C GLU A 354 17.65 -3.34 2.90
N ARG A 355 18.44 -2.93 3.89
CA ARG A 355 18.73 -1.51 4.19
C ARG A 355 19.16 -0.68 2.99
N ALA A 356 20.06 -1.20 2.15
CA ALA A 356 20.54 -0.39 1.04
C ALA A 356 19.48 -0.20 -0.05
N TYR A 357 18.70 -1.23 -0.33
CA TYR A 357 17.59 -1.15 -1.29
C TYR A 357 16.48 -0.22 -0.79
N THR A 358 16.03 -0.40 0.45
CA THR A 358 14.96 0.45 1.01
C THR A 358 15.39 1.92 1.08
N ARG A 359 16.64 2.23 1.39
CA ARG A 359 17.18 3.59 1.33
C ARG A 359 17.20 4.15 -0.09
N ARG A 360 17.61 3.36 -1.07
CA ARG A 360 17.58 3.75 -2.48
C ARG A 360 16.16 4.13 -2.93
N LEU A 361 15.15 3.33 -2.51
CA LEU A 361 13.76 3.63 -2.82
C LEU A 361 13.24 4.87 -2.09
N ILE A 362 13.65 5.08 -0.82
CA ILE A 362 13.31 6.30 -0.09
C ILE A 362 13.89 7.53 -0.79
N ASP A 363 15.14 7.45 -1.25
CA ASP A 363 15.78 8.56 -1.96
C ASP A 363 15.11 8.83 -3.32
N LEU A 364 14.73 7.78 -4.04
CA LEU A 364 13.98 7.89 -5.30
C LEU A 364 12.62 8.58 -5.06
N GLY A 365 11.82 8.08 -4.11
CA GLY A 365 10.51 8.68 -3.83
C GLY A 365 10.59 10.13 -3.34
N TYR A 366 11.64 10.48 -2.61
CA TYR A 366 11.91 11.87 -2.23
C TYR A 366 12.20 12.75 -3.46
N GLN A 367 13.07 12.30 -4.36
CA GLN A 367 13.43 13.04 -5.57
C GLN A 367 12.23 13.23 -6.49
N ASP A 368 11.51 12.14 -6.83
CA ASP A 368 10.34 12.19 -7.69
C ASP A 368 9.26 13.16 -7.17
N THR A 369 9.11 13.24 -5.83
CA THR A 369 8.16 14.18 -5.22
C THR A 369 8.67 15.61 -5.29
N MET A 370 9.98 15.82 -5.10
CA MET A 370 10.57 17.16 -5.20
C MET A 370 10.53 17.70 -6.63
N ASP A 371 10.61 16.83 -7.63
CA ASP A 371 10.44 17.22 -9.03
C ASP A 371 9.01 17.71 -9.33
N LYS A 372 8.00 17.14 -8.64
CA LYS A 372 6.59 17.60 -8.68
C LYS A 372 6.23 18.59 -7.55
N LYS A 373 7.21 19.25 -6.93
CA LYS A 373 6.99 20.12 -5.78
C LYS A 373 5.92 21.19 -6.01
N HIS A 374 5.93 21.84 -7.15
CA HIS A 374 4.97 22.90 -7.46
C HIS A 374 3.53 22.37 -7.52
N GLU A 375 3.32 21.24 -8.20
CA GLU A 375 2.02 20.59 -8.28
C GLU A 375 1.53 20.15 -6.89
N LEU A 376 2.43 19.58 -6.08
CA LEU A 376 2.13 19.16 -4.71
C LEU A 376 1.74 20.35 -3.83
N MET A 377 2.47 21.48 -3.90
CA MET A 377 2.15 22.68 -3.15
C MET A 377 0.76 23.23 -3.52
N GLN A 378 0.44 23.24 -4.79
CA GLN A 378 -0.88 23.66 -5.28
C GLN A 378 -1.96 22.69 -4.83
N PHE A 379 -1.74 21.37 -4.99
CA PHE A 379 -2.69 20.33 -4.61
C PHE A 379 -3.04 20.34 -3.12
N LEU A 380 -2.06 20.58 -2.24
CA LEU A 380 -2.23 20.61 -0.79
C LEU A 380 -2.56 22.01 -0.24
N ASP A 381 -2.73 23.02 -1.10
CA ASP A 381 -3.00 24.42 -0.70
C ASP A 381 -1.99 24.96 0.33
N ILE A 382 -0.69 24.62 0.15
CA ILE A 382 0.36 24.88 1.17
C ILE A 382 0.57 26.37 1.41
N ASP A 383 0.48 27.20 0.38
CA ASP A 383 0.62 28.66 0.52
C ASP A 383 -0.48 29.25 1.41
N GLN A 384 -1.71 28.76 1.30
CA GLN A 384 -2.82 29.12 2.18
C GLN A 384 -2.57 28.66 3.62
N MET A 385 -2.05 27.42 3.80
CA MET A 385 -1.68 26.92 5.14
C MET A 385 -0.63 27.82 5.81
N ILE A 386 0.38 28.28 5.07
CA ILE A 386 1.43 29.16 5.57
C ILE A 386 0.82 30.49 6.02
N GLN A 387 -0.08 31.10 5.23
CA GLN A 387 -0.77 32.32 5.55
C GLN A 387 -1.66 32.18 6.80
N GLU A 388 -2.44 31.12 6.91
CA GLU A 388 -3.29 30.83 8.08
C GLU A 388 -2.47 30.64 9.37
N MET A 389 -1.28 30.03 9.28
CA MET A 389 -0.38 29.87 10.43
C MET A 389 0.33 31.16 10.82
N ALA A 390 0.60 32.04 9.88
CA ALA A 390 1.18 33.36 10.15
C ALA A 390 0.18 34.33 10.83
N SER A 391 -1.11 34.24 10.47
CA SER A 391 -2.18 35.06 11.03
C SER A 391 -2.61 34.66 12.47
N LYS A 392 -2.23 33.47 12.92
CA LYS A 392 -2.53 32.94 14.27
C LYS A 392 -1.41 33.20 15.29
N LYS A 393 -0.33 33.86 14.88
CA LYS A 393 0.78 34.32 15.76
C LYS A 393 0.60 35.77 16.14
#